data_9fa3f9a71cca40d591d37c4e1854f0d3
#
_entry.id   9fa3f9a71cca40d591d37c4e1854f0d3
#
_cell.length_a   1.000
_cell.length_b   1.000
_cell.length_c   1.000
_cell.angle_alpha   90.00
_cell.angle_beta   90.00
_cell.angle_gamma   90.00
#
_symmetry.space_group_name_H-M   'P 1'
#
loop_
_entity.id
_entity.type
_entity.pdbx_description
1 polymer ?
#
loop_
_entity_poly.entity_id
_entity_poly.type
_entity_poly.pdbx_seq_one_letter_code
_entity_poly.pdbx_strand_id
1 'polypeptide(L)'
;RTIAQMFSENGYSTACIGKWHLGWDWAYIQNSQRKQKDVDFSQPIKNGPTERGFDYFYGIPASLGTAPHVYIENNKVTALPNRTIGPQKGIKLIRNGVAGADFEPQDCLPNIIRHSVDYIDKQRNSQKPFFLYLPITAPHTPVLPAEKYKGQTIIGDYGDFVVMIDDMVQQ
;
A
#
# COMPACT_ATOMS: atom_id res chain seq x y z
N ARG A 1 -0.37 -5.77 22.73
CA ARG A 1 -1.73 -5.56 22.25
C ARG A 1 -1.75 -4.34 21.31
N THR A 2 -2.26 -4.49 20.12
CA THR A 2 -2.42 -3.42 19.14
C THR A 2 -3.81 -2.81 19.23
N ILE A 3 -3.98 -1.60 18.64
CA ILE A 3 -5.32 -0.98 18.53
C ILE A 3 -6.27 -1.84 17.69
N ALA A 4 -5.75 -2.48 16.63
CA ALA A 4 -6.56 -3.38 15.79
C ALA A 4 -7.05 -4.60 16.58
N GLN A 5 -6.19 -5.23 17.38
CA GLN A 5 -6.61 -6.32 18.29
C GLN A 5 -7.68 -5.86 19.27
N MET A 6 -7.55 -4.65 19.82
CA MET A 6 -8.54 -4.11 20.74
C MET A 6 -9.92 -3.96 20.05
N PHE A 7 -9.97 -3.42 18.83
CA PHE A 7 -11.21 -3.29 18.07
C PHE A 7 -11.80 -4.66 17.70
N SER A 8 -10.97 -5.58 17.20
CA SER A 8 -11.41 -6.94 16.84
C SER A 8 -12.01 -7.68 18.02
N GLU A 9 -11.37 -7.62 19.21
CA GLU A 9 -11.87 -8.22 20.45
C GLU A 9 -13.20 -7.59 20.94
N ASN A 10 -13.52 -6.36 20.48
CA ASN A 10 -14.78 -5.68 20.77
C ASN A 10 -15.80 -5.76 19.63
N GLY A 11 -15.65 -6.73 18.73
CA GLY A 11 -16.63 -7.05 17.71
C GLY A 11 -16.60 -6.21 16.44
N TYR A 12 -15.55 -5.40 16.25
CA TYR A 12 -15.35 -4.64 15.01
C TYR A 12 -14.74 -5.53 13.91
N SER A 13 -15.12 -5.27 12.66
CA SER A 13 -14.36 -5.68 11.50
C SER A 13 -13.16 -4.75 11.36
N THR A 14 -11.95 -5.27 11.18
CA THR A 14 -10.74 -4.44 11.18
C THR A 14 -9.98 -4.55 9.86
N ALA A 15 -9.56 -3.41 9.31
CA ALA A 15 -8.77 -3.37 8.08
C ALA A 15 -7.62 -2.38 8.17
N CYS A 16 -6.51 -2.73 7.49
CA CYS A 16 -5.43 -1.82 7.18
C CYS A 16 -5.28 -1.75 5.65
N ILE A 17 -5.47 -0.56 5.06
CA ILE A 17 -5.36 -0.37 3.61
C ILE A 17 -4.38 0.76 3.35
N GLY A 18 -3.22 0.44 2.76
CA GLY A 18 -2.18 1.43 2.48
C GLY A 18 -0.76 0.96 2.75
N LYS A 19 0.09 1.89 3.18
CA LYS A 19 1.50 1.67 3.46
C LYS A 19 1.70 1.07 4.85
N TRP A 20 2.20 -0.18 4.94
CA TRP A 20 2.48 -0.80 6.24
C TRP A 20 3.71 -0.21 6.94
N HIS A 21 4.87 -0.29 6.36
CA HIS A 21 6.15 0.28 6.80
C HIS A 21 6.66 -0.18 8.19
N LEU A 22 6.06 -1.19 8.78
CA LEU A 22 6.47 -1.73 10.09
C LEU A 22 7.22 -3.08 9.98
N GLY A 23 7.46 -3.52 8.73
CA GLY A 23 8.13 -4.78 8.46
C GLY A 23 7.22 -6.00 8.60
N TRP A 24 7.67 -7.08 8.02
CA TRP A 24 7.15 -8.45 8.10
C TRP A 24 8.25 -9.42 7.67
N ASP A 25 7.99 -10.71 7.78
CA ASP A 25 8.94 -11.72 7.36
C ASP A 25 8.59 -12.21 5.94
N TRP A 26 9.49 -11.94 5.00
CA TRP A 26 9.45 -12.53 3.69
C TRP A 26 9.89 -14.00 3.72
N ALA A 27 9.29 -14.83 2.90
CA ALA A 27 9.86 -16.13 2.58
C ALA A 27 11.08 -15.94 1.66
N TYR A 28 12.17 -16.64 1.94
CA TYR A 28 13.40 -16.58 1.14
C TYR A 28 13.74 -17.93 0.56
N ILE A 29 14.33 -17.90 -0.62
CA ILE A 29 14.90 -19.11 -1.26
C ILE A 29 15.92 -19.73 -0.31
N GLN A 30 15.87 -21.05 -0.15
CA GLN A 30 16.80 -21.76 0.75
C GLN A 30 18.26 -21.50 0.39
N ASN A 31 19.10 -21.38 1.40
CA ASN A 31 20.54 -21.11 1.28
C ASN A 31 20.89 -19.77 0.60
N SER A 32 19.96 -18.84 0.52
CA SER A 32 20.19 -17.51 -0.05
C SER A 32 20.78 -16.53 0.99
N GLN A 33 21.26 -15.38 0.51
CA GLN A 33 21.78 -14.30 1.36
C GLN A 33 20.67 -13.42 1.98
N ARG A 34 19.40 -13.78 1.76
CA ARG A 34 18.22 -13.02 2.21
C ARG A 34 18.18 -11.57 1.72
N LYS A 35 18.66 -11.34 0.50
CA LYS A 35 18.51 -10.06 -0.21
C LYS A 35 17.15 -10.01 -0.90
N GLN A 36 16.73 -8.83 -1.34
CA GLN A 36 15.46 -8.66 -2.05
C GLN A 36 15.27 -9.61 -3.24
N LYS A 37 16.33 -9.86 -4.01
CA LYS A 37 16.33 -10.82 -5.13
C LYS A 37 16.11 -12.28 -4.73
N ASP A 38 16.29 -12.58 -3.47
CA ASP A 38 16.18 -13.92 -2.90
C ASP A 38 14.82 -14.20 -2.27
N VAL A 39 13.90 -13.23 -2.34
CA VAL A 39 12.53 -13.40 -1.85
C VAL A 39 11.76 -14.33 -2.76
N ASP A 40 11.12 -15.33 -2.16
CA ASP A 40 10.15 -16.19 -2.85
C ASP A 40 8.75 -15.56 -2.74
N PHE A 41 8.39 -14.74 -3.72
CA PHE A 41 7.11 -14.06 -3.77
C PHE A 41 5.91 -14.98 -3.99
N SER A 42 6.10 -16.25 -4.30
CA SER A 42 5.02 -17.25 -4.40
C SER A 42 4.51 -17.68 -3.02
N GLN A 43 5.32 -17.45 -1.98
CA GLN A 43 5.01 -17.83 -0.61
C GLN A 43 4.38 -16.67 0.17
N PRO A 44 3.53 -16.97 1.16
CA PRO A 44 2.96 -15.92 2.01
C PRO A 44 4.03 -15.27 2.89
N ILE A 45 3.81 -13.97 3.18
CA ILE A 45 4.54 -13.27 4.24
C ILE A 45 4.05 -13.75 5.61
N LYS A 46 4.87 -13.55 6.65
CA LYS A 46 4.53 -13.80 8.05
C LYS A 46 4.75 -12.54 8.89
N ASN A 47 4.13 -12.50 10.04
CA ASN A 47 4.22 -11.38 10.98
C ASN A 47 3.75 -10.04 10.38
N GLY A 48 2.85 -10.12 9.38
CA GLY A 48 2.24 -8.98 8.71
C GLY A 48 1.04 -8.40 9.45
N PRO A 49 0.30 -7.48 8.81
CA PRO A 49 -0.85 -6.79 9.41
C PRO A 49 -1.93 -7.74 9.93
N THR A 50 -2.24 -8.82 9.21
CA THR A 50 -3.28 -9.77 9.62
C THR A 50 -2.93 -10.53 10.91
N GLU A 51 -1.64 -10.69 11.21
CA GLU A 51 -1.19 -11.28 12.46
C GLU A 51 -1.05 -10.25 13.59
N ARG A 52 -1.40 -8.99 13.31
CA ARG A 52 -1.39 -7.86 14.25
C ARG A 52 -2.80 -7.37 14.61
N GLY A 53 -3.83 -8.14 14.23
CA GLY A 53 -5.22 -7.90 14.62
C GLY A 53 -6.07 -7.24 13.55
N PHE A 54 -5.57 -7.10 12.32
CA PHE A 54 -6.40 -6.72 11.18
C PHE A 54 -6.99 -7.97 10.51
N ASP A 55 -8.31 -7.97 10.30
CA ASP A 55 -8.99 -9.03 9.56
C ASP A 55 -8.69 -8.97 8.07
N TYR A 56 -8.39 -7.76 7.56
CA TYR A 56 -8.07 -7.51 6.16
C TYR A 56 -6.88 -6.56 6.03
N PHE A 57 -6.01 -6.86 5.09
CA PHE A 57 -4.93 -5.97 4.66
C PHE A 57 -4.90 -5.87 3.14
N TYR A 58 -4.75 -4.66 2.63
CA TYR A 58 -4.35 -4.39 1.26
C TYR A 58 -3.37 -3.22 1.22
N GLY A 59 -2.25 -3.37 0.53
CA GLY A 59 -1.32 -2.25 0.45
C GLY A 59 0.10 -2.62 0.05
N ILE A 60 1.04 -1.74 0.41
CA ILE A 60 2.45 -1.87 0.05
C ILE A 60 3.35 -2.06 1.27
N PRO A 61 4.51 -2.73 1.08
CA PRO A 61 5.43 -3.07 2.17
C PRO A 61 5.96 -1.87 2.95
N ALA A 62 6.31 -0.81 2.22
CA ALA A 62 6.99 0.37 2.76
C ALA A 62 6.58 1.63 1.98
N SER A 63 7.38 2.70 2.02
CA SER A 63 7.13 3.90 1.21
C SER A 63 7.12 3.56 -0.28
N LEU A 64 6.33 4.27 -1.07
CA LEU A 64 6.17 4.09 -2.52
C LEU A 64 7.51 3.99 -3.27
N GLY A 65 8.51 4.76 -2.84
CA GLY A 65 9.86 4.72 -3.42
C GLY A 65 10.74 3.55 -2.96
N THR A 66 10.24 2.64 -2.13
CA THR A 66 11.03 1.55 -1.52
C THR A 66 10.63 0.20 -2.10
N ALA A 67 11.58 -0.49 -2.70
CA ALA A 67 11.37 -1.84 -3.24
C ALA A 67 11.31 -2.91 -2.11
N PRO A 68 10.65 -4.06 -2.35
CA PRO A 68 9.99 -4.47 -3.58
C PRO A 68 8.71 -3.69 -3.84
N HIS A 69 8.43 -3.40 -5.11
CA HIS A 69 7.26 -2.65 -5.55
C HIS A 69 6.11 -3.63 -5.87
N VAL A 70 5.41 -4.04 -4.85
CA VAL A 70 4.30 -5.01 -4.95
C VAL A 70 3.15 -4.60 -4.07
N TYR A 71 1.94 -4.97 -4.46
CA TYR A 71 0.80 -4.98 -3.55
C TYR A 71 0.74 -6.31 -2.83
N ILE A 72 0.26 -6.26 -1.60
CA ILE A 72 -0.03 -7.43 -0.77
C ILE A 72 -1.51 -7.38 -0.41
N GLU A 73 -2.20 -8.47 -0.61
CA GLU A 73 -3.53 -8.69 -0.06
C GLU A 73 -3.46 -9.77 1.02
N ASN A 74 -3.83 -9.39 2.23
CA ASN A 74 -3.67 -10.17 3.45
C ASN A 74 -2.22 -10.59 3.67
N ASN A 75 -1.80 -11.75 3.16
CA ASN A 75 -0.45 -12.27 3.34
C ASN A 75 0.24 -12.68 2.04
N LYS A 76 -0.32 -12.36 0.86
CA LYS A 76 0.24 -12.73 -0.44
C LYS A 76 0.38 -11.54 -1.36
N VAL A 77 1.36 -11.57 -2.25
CA VAL A 77 1.42 -10.60 -3.35
C VAL A 77 0.22 -10.79 -4.27
N THR A 78 -0.35 -9.68 -4.74
CA THR A 78 -1.49 -9.69 -5.68
C THR A 78 -1.08 -10.17 -7.07
N ALA A 79 0.16 -9.86 -7.46
CA ALA A 79 0.78 -10.35 -8.69
C ALA A 79 2.27 -10.61 -8.47
N LEU A 80 2.77 -11.70 -9.05
CA LEU A 80 4.20 -12.01 -8.98
C LEU A 80 5.03 -10.94 -9.70
N PRO A 81 6.19 -10.55 -9.14
CA PRO A 81 7.10 -9.66 -9.83
C PRO A 81 7.56 -10.26 -11.16
N ASN A 82 7.45 -9.48 -12.23
CA ASN A 82 7.86 -9.86 -13.58
C ASN A 82 8.76 -8.84 -14.26
N ARG A 83 9.08 -7.74 -13.58
CA ARG A 83 9.92 -6.65 -14.08
C ARG A 83 10.67 -5.95 -12.95
N THR A 84 11.58 -5.07 -13.33
CA THR A 84 12.27 -4.15 -12.41
C THR A 84 11.89 -2.73 -12.76
N ILE A 85 11.62 -1.91 -11.74
CA ILE A 85 11.44 -0.47 -11.90
C ILE A 85 12.48 0.29 -11.06
N GLY A 86 12.67 1.56 -11.39
CA GLY A 86 13.61 2.45 -10.72
C GLY A 86 13.43 3.90 -11.14
N PRO A 87 14.39 4.78 -10.84
CA PRO A 87 14.32 6.18 -11.22
C PRO A 87 14.10 6.34 -12.72
N GLN A 88 13.14 7.17 -13.09
CA GLN A 88 12.83 7.50 -14.48
C GLN A 88 12.43 8.97 -14.60
N LYS A 89 12.31 9.47 -15.85
CA LYS A 89 11.91 10.85 -16.11
C LYS A 89 10.57 11.15 -15.42
N GLY A 90 10.55 12.17 -14.57
CA GLY A 90 9.37 12.56 -13.78
C GLY A 90 9.23 11.83 -12.43
N ILE A 91 9.94 10.70 -12.21
CA ILE A 91 9.85 9.92 -10.98
C ILE A 91 11.24 9.61 -10.46
N LYS A 92 11.87 10.56 -9.75
CA LYS A 92 13.28 10.46 -9.36
C LYS A 92 13.53 9.63 -8.10
N LEU A 93 12.56 9.57 -7.18
CA LEU A 93 12.74 9.02 -5.84
C LEU A 93 12.20 7.58 -5.69
N ILE A 94 12.27 6.80 -6.76
CA ILE A 94 11.98 5.35 -6.72
C ILE A 94 13.30 4.59 -6.78
N ARG A 95 13.52 3.71 -5.82
CA ARG A 95 14.69 2.84 -5.77
C ARG A 95 14.54 1.68 -6.74
N ASN A 96 15.65 1.27 -7.36
CA ASN A 96 15.66 0.07 -8.19
C ASN A 96 15.19 -1.16 -7.41
N GLY A 97 14.31 -1.93 -8.01
CA GLY A 97 13.84 -3.18 -7.43
C GLY A 97 12.78 -3.86 -8.26
N VAL A 98 12.47 -5.09 -7.88
CA VAL A 98 11.43 -5.88 -8.55
C VAL A 98 10.05 -5.24 -8.36
N ALA A 99 9.20 -5.40 -9.37
CA ALA A 99 7.83 -4.88 -9.37
C ALA A 99 6.83 -5.95 -9.81
N GLY A 100 5.68 -5.98 -9.14
CA GLY A 100 4.53 -6.78 -9.53
C GLY A 100 4.01 -6.37 -10.91
N ALA A 101 3.38 -7.33 -11.60
CA ALA A 101 2.79 -7.07 -12.92
C ALA A 101 1.70 -5.99 -12.89
N ASP A 102 1.05 -5.84 -11.75
CA ASP A 102 -0.06 -4.90 -11.46
C ASP A 102 0.40 -3.58 -10.82
N PHE A 103 1.69 -3.38 -10.59
CA PHE A 103 2.19 -2.22 -9.85
C PHE A 103 2.65 -1.09 -10.78
N GLU A 104 1.97 0.06 -10.70
CA GLU A 104 2.41 1.32 -11.31
C GLU A 104 2.50 2.41 -10.23
N PRO A 105 3.65 3.13 -10.12
CA PRO A 105 3.84 4.12 -9.08
C PRO A 105 2.77 5.23 -9.07
N GLN A 106 2.36 5.71 -10.25
CA GLN A 106 1.33 6.74 -10.38
C GLN A 106 -0.04 6.28 -9.92
N ASP A 107 -0.31 4.97 -10.06
CA ASP A 107 -1.61 4.37 -9.70
C ASP A 107 -1.67 3.93 -8.25
N CYS A 108 -0.56 3.98 -7.51
CA CYS A 108 -0.51 3.43 -6.16
C CYS A 108 -1.49 4.11 -5.21
N LEU A 109 -1.55 5.45 -5.18
CA LEU A 109 -2.50 6.16 -4.34
C LEU A 109 -3.95 5.95 -4.81
N PRO A 110 -4.31 6.15 -6.10
CA PRO A 110 -5.64 5.82 -6.62
C PRO A 110 -6.09 4.38 -6.30
N ASN A 111 -5.18 3.44 -6.42
CA ASN A 111 -5.46 2.03 -6.14
C ASN A 111 -5.80 1.79 -4.66
N ILE A 112 -5.00 2.36 -3.74
CA ILE A 112 -5.25 2.29 -2.30
C ILE A 112 -6.62 2.89 -1.95
N ILE A 113 -6.94 4.07 -2.49
CA ILE A 113 -8.23 4.72 -2.24
C ILE A 113 -9.39 3.88 -2.76
N ARG A 114 -9.30 3.35 -3.98
CA ARG A 114 -10.34 2.46 -4.54
C ARG A 114 -10.59 1.26 -3.63
N HIS A 115 -9.54 0.57 -3.19
CA HIS A 115 -9.70 -0.55 -2.26
C HIS A 115 -10.30 -0.15 -0.91
N SER A 116 -10.06 1.09 -0.47
CA SER A 116 -10.63 1.63 0.77
C SER A 116 -12.12 1.90 0.61
N VAL A 117 -12.54 2.52 -0.48
CA VAL A 117 -13.94 2.75 -0.81
C VAL A 117 -14.68 1.42 -0.96
N ASP A 118 -14.11 0.46 -1.71
CA ASP A 118 -14.67 -0.89 -1.86
C ASP A 118 -14.84 -1.61 -0.51
N TYR A 119 -13.88 -1.43 0.41
CA TYR A 119 -13.99 -1.99 1.75
C TYR A 119 -15.13 -1.35 2.53
N ILE A 120 -15.24 -0.03 2.54
CA ILE A 120 -16.31 0.72 3.21
C ILE A 120 -17.68 0.31 2.66
N ASP A 121 -17.81 0.23 1.34
CA ASP A 121 -19.05 -0.20 0.70
C ASP A 121 -19.47 -1.62 1.10
N LYS A 122 -18.52 -2.54 1.21
CA LYS A 122 -18.79 -3.90 1.71
C LYS A 122 -19.29 -3.89 3.15
N GLN A 123 -18.81 -2.95 3.99
CA GLN A 123 -19.25 -2.84 5.38
C GLN A 123 -20.64 -2.21 5.52
N ARG A 124 -21.15 -1.49 4.51
CA ARG A 124 -22.47 -0.81 4.55
C ARG A 124 -23.63 -1.71 5.00
N ASN A 125 -23.60 -2.97 4.61
CA ASN A 125 -24.63 -3.95 4.93
C ASN A 125 -24.25 -4.87 6.10
N SER A 126 -23.12 -4.62 6.74
CA SER A 126 -22.65 -5.37 7.91
C SER A 126 -23.40 -4.93 9.16
N GLN A 127 -23.72 -5.88 10.04
CA GLN A 127 -24.23 -5.58 11.39
C GLN A 127 -23.09 -5.22 12.38
N LYS A 128 -21.81 -5.39 11.95
CA LYS A 128 -20.66 -5.06 12.77
C LYS A 128 -20.14 -3.67 12.43
N PRO A 129 -19.77 -2.86 13.40
CA PRO A 129 -18.97 -1.66 13.13
C PRO A 129 -17.62 -2.05 12.56
N PHE A 130 -16.94 -1.12 11.90
CA PHE A 130 -15.60 -1.38 11.37
C PHE A 130 -14.59 -0.37 11.87
N PHE A 131 -13.34 -0.78 11.90
CA PHE A 131 -12.15 0.05 12.11
C PHE A 131 -11.27 -0.06 10.87
N LEU A 132 -11.12 1.05 10.15
CA LEU A 132 -10.22 1.16 9.00
C LEU A 132 -9.02 2.04 9.35
N TYR A 133 -7.82 1.46 9.33
CA TYR A 133 -6.57 2.18 9.32
C TYR A 133 -6.11 2.41 7.88
N LEU A 134 -6.09 3.66 7.44
CA LEU A 134 -5.78 4.06 6.07
C LEU A 134 -4.47 4.87 5.99
N PRO A 135 -3.30 4.21 6.09
CA PRO A 135 -2.01 4.88 5.97
C PRO A 135 -1.66 5.11 4.51
N ILE A 136 -2.15 6.19 3.93
CA ILE A 136 -1.86 6.55 2.54
C ILE A 136 -0.38 6.86 2.31
N THR A 137 0.07 6.71 1.06
CA THR A 137 1.47 6.94 0.67
C THR A 137 1.83 8.41 0.54
N ALA A 138 0.85 9.25 0.33
CA ALA A 138 0.96 10.68 0.06
C ALA A 138 0.72 11.52 1.33
N PRO A 139 1.23 12.75 1.42
CA PRO A 139 2.02 13.50 0.43
C PRO A 139 3.53 13.22 0.46
N HIS A 140 3.97 12.09 1.05
CA HIS A 140 5.36 11.69 1.05
C HIS A 140 5.87 11.45 -0.39
N THR A 141 7.14 11.71 -0.63
CA THR A 141 7.81 11.46 -1.92
C THR A 141 7.81 9.97 -2.31
N PRO A 142 7.77 9.64 -3.61
CA PRO A 142 7.72 10.52 -4.76
C PRO A 142 6.38 11.26 -4.90
N VAL A 143 6.44 12.54 -5.28
CA VAL A 143 5.26 13.39 -5.52
C VAL A 143 4.77 13.12 -6.94
N LEU A 144 3.56 12.58 -7.07
CA LEU A 144 3.02 12.06 -8.33
C LEU A 144 1.56 12.53 -8.55
N PRO A 145 1.32 13.84 -8.72
CA PRO A 145 -0.02 14.32 -9.04
C PRO A 145 -0.44 13.77 -10.42
N ALA A 146 -1.67 13.24 -10.51
CA ALA A 146 -2.24 12.85 -11.79
C ALA A 146 -2.45 14.10 -12.69
N GLU A 147 -2.43 13.90 -14.01
CA GLU A 147 -2.47 14.99 -14.98
C GLU A 147 -3.61 15.99 -14.76
N LYS A 148 -4.80 15.51 -14.36
CA LYS A 148 -5.97 16.37 -14.09
C LYS A 148 -5.77 17.36 -12.93
N TYR A 149 -4.77 17.15 -12.07
CA TYR A 149 -4.47 18.03 -10.93
C TYR A 149 -3.29 18.97 -11.18
N LYS A 150 -2.49 18.72 -12.21
CA LYS A 150 -1.31 19.53 -12.50
C LYS A 150 -1.67 20.97 -12.86
N GLY A 151 -0.91 21.91 -12.29
CA GLY A 151 -1.09 23.35 -12.51
C GLY A 151 -2.28 23.97 -11.75
N GLN A 152 -2.90 23.25 -10.84
CA GLN A 152 -4.01 23.78 -10.03
C GLN A 152 -3.54 24.72 -8.92
N THR A 153 -2.27 24.61 -8.53
CA THR A 153 -1.71 25.44 -7.46
C THR A 153 -0.46 26.18 -7.91
N ILE A 154 -0.22 27.34 -7.27
CA ILE A 154 1.02 28.10 -7.49
C ILE A 154 2.24 27.46 -6.81
N ILE A 155 2.04 26.42 -6.00
CA ILE A 155 3.09 25.71 -5.26
C ILE A 155 3.76 24.65 -6.17
N GLY A 156 3.15 24.34 -7.32
CA GLY A 156 3.63 23.30 -8.24
C GLY A 156 3.22 21.89 -7.82
N ASP A 157 3.93 20.88 -8.32
CA ASP A 157 3.55 19.46 -8.21
C ASP A 157 3.19 19.02 -6.78
N TYR A 158 3.85 19.56 -5.76
CA TYR A 158 3.53 19.20 -4.38
C TYR A 158 2.15 19.72 -3.95
N GLY A 159 1.83 20.96 -4.26
CA GLY A 159 0.51 21.53 -3.98
C GLY A 159 -0.58 20.79 -4.77
N ASP A 160 -0.34 20.53 -6.03
CA ASP A 160 -1.24 19.78 -6.90
C ASP A 160 -1.49 18.36 -6.37
N PHE A 161 -0.45 17.74 -5.78
CA PHE A 161 -0.57 16.43 -5.15
C PHE A 161 -1.41 16.46 -3.87
N VAL A 162 -1.29 17.54 -3.08
CA VAL A 162 -2.14 17.74 -1.89
C VAL A 162 -3.61 17.93 -2.29
N VAL A 163 -3.90 18.69 -3.35
CA VAL A 163 -5.26 18.83 -3.89
C VAL A 163 -5.80 17.45 -4.35
N MET A 164 -4.97 16.66 -5.04
CA MET A 164 -5.35 15.30 -5.43
C MET A 164 -5.71 14.42 -4.21
N ILE A 165 -4.95 14.53 -3.12
CA ILE A 165 -5.22 13.76 -1.90
C ILE A 165 -6.56 14.16 -1.29
N ASP A 166 -6.81 15.46 -1.18
CA ASP A 166 -8.04 16.00 -0.62
C ASP A 166 -9.27 15.51 -1.40
N ASP A 167 -9.22 15.62 -2.73
CA ASP A 167 -10.27 15.10 -3.63
C ASP A 167 -10.48 13.57 -3.48
N MET A 168 -9.43 12.82 -3.23
CA MET A 168 -9.52 11.39 -3.02
C MET A 168 -10.09 11.00 -1.65
N VAL A 169 -9.86 11.80 -0.63
CA VAL A 169 -10.40 11.56 0.73
C VAL A 169 -11.90 11.92 0.79
N GLN A 170 -12.39 12.75 -0.12
CA GLN A 170 -13.82 13.08 -0.23
C GLN A 170 -14.69 11.94 -0.77
N GLN A 171 -14.11 10.93 -1.41
CA GLN A 171 -14.85 9.79 -1.96
C GLN A 171 -15.42 8.89 -0.87
#